data_f422bcb90101fb7cf17c096ec1c27589
#
_entry.id   f422bcb90101fb7cf17c096ec1c27589
#
_cell.length_a   1.000
_cell.length_b   1.000
_cell.length_c   1.000
_cell.angle_alpha   90.00
_cell.angle_beta   90.00
_cell.angle_gamma   90.00
#
_symmetry.space_group_name_H-M   'P 1'
#
loop_
_entity.id
_entity.type
_entity.pdbx_description
1 polymer ?
#
loop_
_entity_poly.entity_id
_entity_poly.type
_entity_poly.pdbx_seq_one_letter_code
_entity_poly.pdbx_strand_id
1 'polypeptide(L)'
;SIFNFLFTISTFYTLHKFKLDTRYCFFYSLLVAILAYPSAGTPYGDHQSTYLSIIAIFCFILALRTNLRIFWFFLPIIFGIAFLTKQAPTGQIFLIVVFLSIIYFIFNFNLGKITFGIIGSLIFIFIFLAILKIGKIPLSSFLEQYILFPLSVGENRLEFLFPLEFKRIFLRFKLIHLSSLILLIVAIKKVKENYKYLKHDEFLIIFALIGSTFALIAHQLMIINGIFIFFMIPILAGFSHVYYLKYFKNKNYIVYLLIFLSISSTAYYGYEYINKRNFMDLNKVNFKNALDAKILDKKLSGLKWITTLYPNNPKKEILKLQEAINIINKDNRNKTIATDYQFISVILSSYDYSPNKYWGEYHAYPEKGHKYFEIYRNFFI
;
A
#
# COMPACT_ATOMS: atom_id res chain seq x y z
N SER A 1 5.14 -1.83 -13.05
CA SER A 1 6.19 -2.01 -12.04
C SER A 1 6.24 -3.46 -11.57
N ILE A 2 7.38 -3.93 -11.06
CA ILE A 2 7.58 -5.32 -10.62
C ILE A 2 6.59 -5.71 -9.50
N PHE A 3 6.28 -4.78 -8.59
CA PHE A 3 5.34 -5.02 -7.48
C PHE A 3 3.91 -5.26 -7.97
N ASN A 4 3.44 -4.51 -8.98
CA ASN A 4 2.13 -4.75 -9.58
C ASN A 4 2.09 -6.14 -10.25
N PHE A 5 3.15 -6.51 -10.96
CA PHE A 5 3.26 -7.82 -11.59
C PHE A 5 3.23 -8.96 -10.55
N LEU A 6 4.04 -8.86 -9.48
CA LEU A 6 4.03 -9.84 -8.39
C LEU A 6 2.67 -9.93 -7.71
N PHE A 7 2.02 -8.81 -7.49
CA PHE A 7 0.68 -8.75 -6.90
C PHE A 7 -0.37 -9.44 -7.79
N THR A 8 -0.33 -9.16 -9.08
CA THR A 8 -1.22 -9.78 -10.08
C THR A 8 -1.04 -11.30 -10.13
N ILE A 9 0.20 -11.78 -10.24
CA ILE A 9 0.49 -13.22 -10.25
C ILE A 9 0.08 -13.89 -8.93
N SER A 10 0.33 -13.24 -7.81
CA SER A 10 -0.07 -13.76 -6.48
C SER A 10 -1.58 -13.89 -6.39
N THR A 11 -2.35 -12.93 -6.93
CA THR A 11 -3.80 -13.01 -6.99
C THR A 11 -4.26 -14.19 -7.84
N PHE A 12 -3.71 -14.32 -9.05
CA PHE A 12 -4.00 -15.45 -9.95
C PHE A 12 -3.73 -16.79 -9.27
N TYR A 13 -2.52 -16.95 -8.74
CA TYR A 13 -2.09 -18.19 -8.10
C TYR A 13 -2.99 -18.55 -6.92
N THR A 14 -3.33 -17.58 -6.09
CA THR A 14 -4.18 -17.82 -4.92
C THR A 14 -5.57 -18.27 -5.33
N LEU A 15 -6.24 -17.57 -6.25
CA LEU A 15 -7.56 -17.96 -6.74
C LEU A 15 -7.54 -19.35 -7.41
N HIS A 16 -6.47 -19.66 -8.15
CA HIS A 16 -6.29 -20.97 -8.77
C HIS A 16 -6.18 -22.10 -7.73
N LYS A 17 -5.47 -21.87 -6.61
CA LYS A 17 -5.40 -22.82 -5.48
C LYS A 17 -6.75 -23.03 -4.78
N PHE A 18 -7.69 -22.15 -4.95
CA PHE A 18 -9.09 -22.32 -4.52
C PHE A 18 -9.96 -23.04 -5.57
N LYS A 19 -9.35 -23.57 -6.63
CA LYS A 19 -10.02 -24.31 -7.71
C LYS A 19 -11.05 -23.48 -8.50
N LEU A 20 -10.86 -22.16 -8.57
CA LEU A 20 -11.60 -21.36 -9.52
C LEU A 20 -11.08 -21.64 -10.94
N ASP A 21 -11.99 -21.68 -11.92
CA ASP A 21 -11.61 -21.88 -13.33
C ASP A 21 -10.54 -20.88 -13.76
N THR A 22 -9.53 -21.33 -14.48
CA THR A 22 -8.35 -20.55 -14.88
C THR A 22 -8.72 -19.26 -15.62
N ARG A 23 -9.81 -19.28 -16.40
CA ARG A 23 -10.32 -18.08 -17.13
C ARG A 23 -10.78 -17.00 -16.15
N TYR A 24 -11.49 -17.37 -15.08
CA TYR A 24 -11.89 -16.42 -14.03
C TYR A 24 -10.72 -15.98 -13.17
N CYS A 25 -9.76 -16.85 -12.89
CA CYS A 25 -8.53 -16.45 -12.21
C CYS A 25 -7.78 -15.37 -13.00
N PHE A 26 -7.61 -15.59 -14.30
CA PHE A 26 -7.00 -14.60 -15.20
C PHE A 26 -7.81 -13.31 -15.26
N PHE A 27 -9.12 -13.41 -15.42
CA PHE A 27 -10.04 -12.28 -15.47
C PHE A 27 -9.90 -11.37 -14.23
N TYR A 28 -10.08 -11.91 -13.01
CA TYR A 28 -9.98 -11.12 -11.80
C TYR A 28 -8.58 -10.54 -11.60
N SER A 29 -7.54 -11.31 -11.89
CA SER A 29 -6.15 -10.84 -11.76
C SER A 29 -5.80 -9.72 -12.74
N LEU A 30 -6.32 -9.77 -13.97
CA LEU A 30 -6.18 -8.70 -14.95
C LEU A 30 -6.82 -7.40 -14.45
N LEU A 31 -8.02 -7.47 -13.87
CA LEU A 31 -8.69 -6.31 -13.30
C LEU A 31 -7.92 -5.75 -12.09
N VAL A 32 -7.32 -6.63 -11.27
CA VAL A 32 -6.39 -6.21 -10.19
C VAL A 32 -5.20 -5.46 -10.79
N ALA A 33 -4.58 -5.97 -11.86
CA ALA A 33 -3.43 -5.32 -12.50
C ALA A 33 -3.77 -3.90 -12.98
N ILE A 34 -4.95 -3.72 -13.56
CA ILE A 34 -5.44 -2.41 -14.04
C ILE A 34 -5.65 -1.46 -12.86
N LEU A 35 -6.37 -1.89 -11.82
CA LEU A 35 -6.69 -1.04 -10.66
C LEU A 35 -5.50 -0.81 -9.72
N ALA A 36 -4.51 -1.69 -9.71
CA ALA A 36 -3.27 -1.53 -8.97
C ALA A 36 -2.24 -0.66 -9.72
N TYR A 37 -2.54 -0.19 -10.94
CA TYR A 37 -1.66 0.77 -11.60
C TYR A 37 -1.64 2.08 -10.81
N PRO A 38 -0.46 2.62 -10.47
CA PRO A 38 -0.36 3.85 -9.69
C PRO A 38 -1.03 5.02 -10.41
N SER A 39 -2.05 5.59 -9.79
CA SER A 39 -2.82 6.71 -10.36
C SER A 39 -1.96 7.96 -10.61
N ALA A 40 -0.89 8.15 -9.83
CA ALA A 40 0.08 9.23 -10.02
C ALA A 40 1.17 8.91 -11.07
N GLY A 41 1.13 7.75 -11.72
CA GLY A 41 2.16 7.29 -12.65
C GLY A 41 3.47 6.85 -11.98
N THR A 42 3.64 7.09 -10.68
CA THR A 42 4.81 6.70 -9.90
C THR A 42 4.41 5.82 -8.72
N PRO A 43 5.17 4.76 -8.43
CA PRO A 43 4.89 3.92 -7.27
C PRO A 43 5.36 4.63 -5.99
N TYR A 44 4.41 5.01 -5.14
CA TYR A 44 4.70 5.45 -3.77
C TYR A 44 4.96 4.26 -2.85
N GLY A 45 5.64 4.51 -1.74
CA GLY A 45 5.81 3.53 -0.67
C GLY A 45 4.48 2.96 -0.17
N ASP A 46 3.42 3.77 -0.12
CA ASP A 46 2.05 3.34 0.22
C ASP A 46 1.53 2.22 -0.67
N HIS A 47 1.66 2.36 -2.00
CA HIS A 47 1.24 1.33 -2.94
C HIS A 47 2.06 0.04 -2.77
N GLN A 48 3.38 0.18 -2.66
CA GLN A 48 4.28 -0.96 -2.52
C GLN A 48 4.00 -1.72 -1.22
N SER A 49 3.88 -1.01 -0.09
CA SER A 49 3.58 -1.64 1.20
C SER A 49 2.20 -2.31 1.20
N THR A 50 1.21 -1.69 0.56
CA THR A 50 -0.14 -2.26 0.44
C THR A 50 -0.13 -3.54 -0.39
N TYR A 51 0.54 -3.55 -1.57
CA TYR A 51 0.61 -4.75 -2.41
C TYR A 51 1.35 -5.89 -1.69
N LEU A 52 2.48 -5.60 -1.07
CA LEU A 52 3.22 -6.59 -0.28
C LEU A 52 2.39 -7.11 0.91
N SER A 53 1.65 -6.23 1.59
CA SER A 53 0.77 -6.65 2.69
C SER A 53 -0.35 -7.60 2.22
N ILE A 54 -0.95 -7.34 1.05
CA ILE A 54 -1.95 -8.25 0.50
C ILE A 54 -1.30 -9.54 -0.04
N ILE A 55 -0.11 -9.49 -0.60
CA ILE A 55 0.67 -10.70 -0.93
C ILE A 55 0.94 -11.53 0.34
N ALA A 56 1.25 -10.89 1.47
CA ALA A 56 1.40 -11.58 2.75
C ALA A 56 0.07 -12.20 3.23
N ILE A 57 -1.08 -11.51 3.04
CA ILE A 57 -2.41 -12.10 3.27
C ILE A 57 -2.61 -13.34 2.39
N PHE A 58 -2.27 -13.28 1.10
CA PHE A 58 -2.36 -14.45 0.22
C PHE A 58 -1.43 -15.58 0.68
N CYS A 59 -0.24 -15.25 1.16
CA CYS A 59 0.69 -16.22 1.76
C CYS A 59 0.05 -16.90 2.98
N PHE A 60 -0.58 -16.13 3.90
CA PHE A 60 -1.32 -16.66 5.04
C PHE A 60 -2.50 -17.56 4.60
N ILE A 61 -3.31 -17.10 3.65
CA ILE A 61 -4.42 -17.85 3.08
C ILE A 61 -3.95 -19.20 2.48
N LEU A 62 -2.83 -19.16 1.75
CA LEU A 62 -2.23 -20.36 1.17
C LEU A 62 -1.64 -21.29 2.23
N ALA A 63 -1.07 -20.74 3.31
CA ALA A 63 -0.58 -21.50 4.45
C ALA A 63 -1.71 -22.30 5.14
N LEU A 64 -2.90 -21.71 5.24
CA LEU A 64 -4.09 -22.38 5.75
C LEU A 64 -4.65 -23.40 4.73
N ARG A 65 -4.73 -23.01 3.46
CA ARG A 65 -5.41 -23.80 2.42
C ARG A 65 -4.62 -25.03 1.96
N THR A 66 -3.29 -24.90 1.81
CA THR A 66 -2.45 -25.94 1.20
C THR A 66 -1.74 -26.84 2.23
N ASN A 67 -1.75 -26.45 3.48
CA ASN A 67 -1.01 -27.09 4.56
C ASN A 67 0.53 -27.13 4.38
N LEU A 68 1.07 -26.36 3.42
CA LEU A 68 2.51 -26.29 3.13
C LEU A 68 3.21 -25.35 4.11
N ARG A 69 4.25 -25.87 4.78
CA ARG A 69 5.04 -25.12 5.78
C ARG A 69 5.78 -23.93 5.18
N ILE A 70 6.11 -23.99 3.90
CA ILE A 70 6.88 -22.95 3.20
C ILE A 70 6.17 -21.58 3.22
N PHE A 71 4.83 -21.55 3.23
CA PHE A 71 4.09 -20.29 3.32
C PHE A 71 4.22 -19.64 4.71
N TRP A 72 4.35 -20.43 5.79
CA TRP A 72 4.65 -19.92 7.13
C TRP A 72 6.05 -19.30 7.19
N PHE A 73 7.02 -19.84 6.44
CA PHE A 73 8.36 -19.29 6.34
C PHE A 73 8.38 -17.93 5.61
N PHE A 74 7.71 -17.81 4.47
CA PHE A 74 7.70 -16.56 3.70
C PHE A 74 6.84 -15.46 4.32
N LEU A 75 5.84 -15.81 5.12
CA LEU A 75 4.88 -14.86 5.70
C LEU A 75 5.55 -13.71 6.47
N PRO A 76 6.42 -13.96 7.47
CA PRO A 76 7.09 -12.88 8.21
C PRO A 76 8.10 -12.12 7.35
N ILE A 77 8.74 -12.76 6.37
CA ILE A 77 9.66 -12.10 5.46
C ILE A 77 8.92 -11.05 4.60
N ILE A 78 7.79 -11.42 4.01
CA ILE A 78 7.00 -10.52 3.17
C ILE A 78 6.45 -9.36 4.01
N PHE A 79 5.93 -9.64 5.22
CA PHE A 79 5.48 -8.58 6.13
C PHE A 79 6.62 -7.66 6.56
N GLY A 80 7.79 -8.21 6.83
CA GLY A 80 8.97 -7.42 7.18
C GLY A 80 9.38 -6.46 6.05
N ILE A 81 9.45 -6.96 4.82
CA ILE A 81 9.73 -6.11 3.63
C ILE A 81 8.63 -5.05 3.43
N ALA A 82 7.35 -5.44 3.57
CA ALA A 82 6.23 -4.51 3.47
C ALA A 82 6.32 -3.41 4.54
N PHE A 83 6.64 -3.78 5.78
CA PHE A 83 6.80 -2.83 6.90
C PHE A 83 7.97 -1.88 6.68
N LEU A 84 9.11 -2.37 6.17
CA LEU A 84 10.26 -1.52 5.81
C LEU A 84 9.96 -0.58 4.62
N THR A 85 8.98 -0.93 3.80
CA THR A 85 8.53 -0.02 2.73
C THR A 85 7.68 1.11 3.30
N LYS A 86 6.72 0.79 4.19
CA LYS A 86 5.92 1.74 4.97
C LYS A 86 5.24 1.03 6.15
N GLN A 87 5.26 1.67 7.34
CA GLN A 87 4.74 1.10 8.57
C GLN A 87 3.22 0.85 8.51
N ALA A 88 2.48 1.80 8.01
CA ALA A 88 1.04 1.69 7.78
C ALA A 88 0.74 1.66 6.26
N PRO A 89 -0.17 0.81 5.79
CA PRO A 89 -1.12 -0.03 6.52
C PRO A 89 -0.56 -1.38 7.01
N THR A 90 0.71 -1.69 6.71
CA THR A 90 1.30 -3.02 6.97
C THR A 90 1.16 -3.45 8.42
N GLY A 91 1.47 -2.57 9.39
CA GLY A 91 1.38 -2.89 10.82
C GLY A 91 -0.03 -3.29 11.23
N GLN A 92 -1.07 -2.60 10.73
CA GLN A 92 -2.46 -2.92 11.01
C GLN A 92 -2.85 -4.31 10.48
N ILE A 93 -2.46 -4.61 9.24
CA ILE A 93 -2.74 -5.90 8.59
C ILE A 93 -1.94 -7.02 9.28
N PHE A 94 -0.70 -6.76 9.66
CA PHE A 94 0.15 -7.69 10.40
C PHE A 94 -0.48 -8.11 11.74
N LEU A 95 -1.01 -7.16 12.52
CA LEU A 95 -1.69 -7.46 13.77
C LEU A 95 -2.91 -8.36 13.57
N ILE A 96 -3.68 -8.17 12.50
CA ILE A 96 -4.80 -9.05 12.16
C ILE A 96 -4.29 -10.47 11.88
N VAL A 97 -3.23 -10.61 11.08
CA VAL A 97 -2.68 -11.94 10.75
C VAL A 97 -2.06 -12.62 11.95
N VAL A 98 -1.37 -11.89 12.83
CA VAL A 98 -0.85 -12.42 14.09
C VAL A 98 -2.00 -12.97 14.95
N PHE A 99 -3.05 -12.16 15.13
CA PHE A 99 -4.24 -12.58 15.88
C PHE A 99 -4.87 -13.86 15.30
N LEU A 100 -5.07 -13.90 13.97
CA LEU A 100 -5.62 -15.08 13.30
C LEU A 100 -4.70 -16.29 13.37
N SER A 101 -3.38 -16.07 13.31
CA SER A 101 -2.39 -17.15 13.46
C SER A 101 -2.41 -17.74 14.87
N ILE A 102 -2.56 -16.91 15.90
CA ILE A 102 -2.73 -17.38 17.29
C ILE A 102 -3.99 -18.25 17.40
N ILE A 103 -5.13 -17.78 16.89
CA ILE A 103 -6.37 -18.57 16.87
C ILE A 103 -6.14 -19.90 16.14
N TYR A 104 -5.52 -19.85 14.97
CA TYR A 104 -5.23 -21.05 14.19
C TYR A 104 -4.41 -22.06 14.99
N PHE A 105 -3.31 -21.63 15.63
CA PHE A 105 -2.42 -22.53 16.39
C PHE A 105 -3.01 -23.02 17.72
N ILE A 106 -3.92 -22.28 18.34
CA ILE A 106 -4.67 -22.77 19.51
C ILE A 106 -5.48 -24.02 19.15
N PHE A 107 -6.08 -24.05 17.94
CA PHE A 107 -6.94 -25.15 17.52
C PHE A 107 -6.23 -26.20 16.64
N ASN A 108 -5.15 -25.82 15.97
CA ASN A 108 -4.41 -26.65 15.02
C ASN A 108 -2.91 -26.56 15.31
N PHE A 109 -2.53 -26.92 16.55
CA PHE A 109 -1.13 -26.87 16.97
C PHE A 109 -0.25 -27.73 16.05
N ASN A 110 0.77 -27.11 15.46
CA ASN A 110 1.73 -27.79 14.62
C ASN A 110 3.12 -27.15 14.77
N LEU A 111 3.99 -27.82 15.51
CA LEU A 111 5.34 -27.34 15.80
C LEU A 111 6.12 -27.03 14.52
N GLY A 112 6.00 -27.89 13.48
CA GLY A 112 6.71 -27.68 12.23
C GLY A 112 6.33 -26.38 11.51
N LYS A 113 5.04 -25.98 11.53
CA LYS A 113 4.59 -24.70 10.96
C LYS A 113 5.12 -23.53 11.76
N ILE A 114 5.07 -23.62 13.09
CA ILE A 114 5.59 -22.60 14.00
C ILE A 114 7.09 -22.43 13.79
N THR A 115 7.86 -23.51 13.74
CA THR A 115 9.31 -23.48 13.51
C THR A 115 9.64 -22.80 12.19
N PHE A 116 8.91 -23.09 11.09
CA PHE A 116 9.13 -22.42 9.81
C PHE A 116 8.85 -20.91 9.89
N GLY A 117 7.81 -20.49 10.59
CA GLY A 117 7.51 -19.08 10.86
C GLY A 117 8.64 -18.40 11.65
N ILE A 118 9.14 -19.05 12.69
CA ILE A 118 10.26 -18.53 13.50
C ILE A 118 11.53 -18.41 12.63
N ILE A 119 11.87 -19.45 11.85
CA ILE A 119 13.05 -19.41 10.96
C ILE A 119 12.93 -18.27 9.96
N GLY A 120 11.75 -18.07 9.33
CA GLY A 120 11.51 -16.97 8.43
C GLY A 120 11.69 -15.59 9.10
N SER A 121 11.19 -15.45 10.35
CA SER A 121 11.37 -14.23 11.14
C SER A 121 12.84 -13.96 11.47
N LEU A 122 13.59 -14.98 11.88
CA LEU A 122 15.02 -14.86 12.20
C LEU A 122 15.84 -14.49 10.96
N ILE A 123 15.56 -15.10 9.81
CA ILE A 123 16.24 -14.77 8.55
C ILE A 123 15.95 -13.31 8.17
N PHE A 124 14.69 -12.86 8.27
CA PHE A 124 14.36 -11.46 8.01
C PHE A 124 15.13 -10.51 8.94
N ILE A 125 15.12 -10.79 10.26
CA ILE A 125 15.84 -9.97 11.25
C ILE A 125 17.34 -9.94 10.95
N PHE A 126 17.95 -11.10 10.62
CA PHE A 126 19.36 -11.17 10.28
C PHE A 126 19.70 -10.32 9.04
N ILE A 127 18.92 -10.45 7.97
CA ILE A 127 19.12 -9.64 6.74
C ILE A 127 18.93 -8.14 7.05
N PHE A 128 17.93 -7.79 7.84
CA PHE A 128 17.68 -6.41 8.24
C PHE A 128 18.85 -5.82 9.03
N LEU A 129 19.34 -6.53 10.05
CA LEU A 129 20.51 -6.09 10.83
C LEU A 129 21.78 -5.98 9.97
N ALA A 130 21.96 -6.92 9.02
CA ALA A 130 23.07 -6.84 8.07
C ALA A 130 22.99 -5.57 7.20
N ILE A 131 21.79 -5.22 6.71
CA ILE A 131 21.56 -3.97 5.94
C ILE A 131 21.89 -2.75 6.79
N LEU A 132 21.44 -2.68 8.04
CA LEU A 132 21.76 -1.56 8.94
C LEU A 132 23.28 -1.45 9.16
N LYS A 133 23.96 -2.58 9.39
CA LYS A 133 25.41 -2.62 9.58
C LYS A 133 26.18 -2.14 8.34
N ILE A 134 25.82 -2.65 7.14
CA ILE A 134 26.44 -2.25 5.87
C ILE A 134 26.18 -0.75 5.60
N GLY A 135 24.96 -0.28 5.86
CA GLY A 135 24.60 1.14 5.72
C GLY A 135 25.15 2.04 6.81
N LYS A 136 25.85 1.50 7.81
CA LYS A 136 26.38 2.23 9.00
C LYS A 136 25.27 3.01 9.73
N ILE A 137 24.05 2.46 9.75
CA ILE A 137 22.90 3.07 10.40
C ILE A 137 22.79 2.52 11.83
N PRO A 138 22.92 3.37 12.88
CA PRO A 138 22.70 2.94 14.24
C PRO A 138 21.26 2.45 14.44
N LEU A 139 21.08 1.35 15.16
CA LEU A 139 19.74 0.80 15.44
C LEU A 139 18.87 1.81 16.21
N SER A 140 19.46 2.59 17.13
CA SER A 140 18.75 3.67 17.82
C SER A 140 18.17 4.70 16.86
N SER A 141 18.96 5.18 15.89
CA SER A 141 18.52 6.14 14.89
C SER A 141 17.41 5.56 13.99
N PHE A 142 17.51 4.27 13.63
CA PHE A 142 16.43 3.60 12.91
C PHE A 142 15.14 3.57 13.76
N LEU A 143 15.22 3.16 15.01
CA LEU A 143 14.05 3.09 15.89
C LEU A 143 13.41 4.46 16.10
N GLU A 144 14.21 5.49 16.35
CA GLU A 144 13.72 6.84 16.55
C GLU A 144 13.04 7.41 15.31
N GLN A 145 13.69 7.32 14.15
CA GLN A 145 13.21 7.95 12.91
C GLN A 145 12.15 7.13 12.21
N TYR A 146 12.24 5.81 12.25
CA TYR A 146 11.38 4.92 11.50
C TYR A 146 10.21 4.36 12.31
N ILE A 147 10.34 4.24 13.61
CA ILE A 147 9.30 3.67 14.48
C ILE A 147 8.67 4.76 15.37
N LEU A 148 9.48 5.37 16.23
CA LEU A 148 8.97 6.21 17.33
C LEU A 148 8.40 7.54 16.84
N PHE A 149 9.09 8.20 15.91
CA PHE A 149 8.58 9.45 15.35
C PHE A 149 7.29 9.23 14.52
N PRO A 150 7.21 8.29 13.57
CA PRO A 150 5.95 8.00 12.85
C PRO A 150 4.79 7.57 13.76
N LEU A 151 5.06 6.86 14.86
CA LEU A 151 4.03 6.53 15.85
C LEU A 151 3.45 7.81 16.49
N SER A 152 4.29 8.76 16.89
CA SER A 152 3.83 10.03 17.48
C SER A 152 3.01 10.89 16.50
N VAL A 153 3.32 10.83 15.21
CA VAL A 153 2.51 11.46 14.14
C VAL A 153 1.20 10.70 13.94
N GLY A 154 1.24 9.38 14.08
CA GLY A 154 0.06 8.51 13.94
C GLY A 154 -1.01 8.80 14.99
N GLU A 155 -0.62 9.14 16.23
CA GLU A 155 -1.54 9.54 17.30
C GLU A 155 -2.42 10.72 16.87
N ASN A 156 -1.83 11.76 16.32
CA ASN A 156 -2.55 12.95 15.83
C ASN A 156 -3.47 12.60 14.62
N ARG A 157 -3.10 11.60 13.81
CA ARG A 157 -3.89 11.18 12.65
C ARG A 157 -5.10 10.33 12.99
N LEU A 158 -5.15 9.75 14.20
CA LEU A 158 -6.35 9.04 14.65
C LEU A 158 -7.57 9.98 14.72
N GLU A 159 -7.38 11.27 14.96
CA GLU A 159 -8.46 12.25 14.93
C GLU A 159 -9.16 12.32 13.57
N PHE A 160 -8.44 12.07 12.46
CA PHE A 160 -9.03 12.04 11.12
C PHE A 160 -9.88 10.79 10.85
N LEU A 161 -9.73 9.74 11.65
CA LEU A 161 -10.60 8.58 11.57
C LEU A 161 -12.01 8.92 12.08
N PHE A 162 -12.10 9.81 13.04
CA PHE A 162 -13.36 10.28 13.64
C PHE A 162 -13.75 11.66 13.08
N PRO A 163 -15.06 11.95 12.95
CA PRO A 163 -16.20 11.08 13.23
C PRO A 163 -16.37 9.94 12.22
N LEU A 164 -16.83 8.78 12.71
CA LEU A 164 -17.17 7.61 11.90
C LEU A 164 -18.48 7.87 11.15
N GLU A 165 -18.42 8.62 10.05
CA GLU A 165 -19.58 8.92 9.24
C GLU A 165 -19.91 7.79 8.27
N PHE A 166 -21.20 7.41 8.21
CA PHE A 166 -21.69 6.41 7.25
C PHE A 166 -21.28 6.74 5.80
N LYS A 167 -21.36 8.02 5.41
CA LYS A 167 -20.98 8.47 4.07
C LYS A 167 -19.51 8.19 3.75
N ARG A 168 -18.61 8.44 4.72
CA ARG A 168 -17.16 8.24 4.55
C ARG A 168 -16.77 6.77 4.49
N ILE A 169 -17.35 5.93 5.35
CA ILE A 169 -16.98 4.52 5.48
C ILE A 169 -17.71 3.65 4.47
N PHE A 170 -19.04 3.80 4.37
CA PHE A 170 -19.86 2.89 3.57
C PHE A 170 -20.08 3.41 2.14
N LEU A 171 -20.52 4.65 1.95
CA LEU A 171 -20.87 5.13 0.61
C LEU A 171 -19.62 5.33 -0.27
N ARG A 172 -18.51 5.80 0.29
CA ARG A 172 -17.26 5.97 -0.46
C ARG A 172 -16.71 4.65 -0.95
N PHE A 173 -16.82 3.58 -0.16
CA PHE A 173 -16.29 2.25 -0.45
C PHE A 173 -17.37 1.22 -0.78
N LYS A 174 -18.57 1.68 -1.18
CA LYS A 174 -19.75 0.82 -1.42
C LYS A 174 -19.49 -0.38 -2.34
N LEU A 175 -18.67 -0.22 -3.38
CA LEU A 175 -18.36 -1.30 -4.31
C LEU A 175 -17.41 -2.35 -3.69
N ILE A 176 -16.52 -1.94 -2.78
CA ILE A 176 -15.69 -2.87 -2.00
C ILE A 176 -16.58 -3.68 -1.05
N HIS A 177 -17.49 -3.01 -0.31
CA HIS A 177 -18.43 -3.69 0.59
C HIS A 177 -19.35 -4.65 -0.18
N LEU A 178 -19.87 -4.23 -1.33
CA LEU A 178 -20.71 -5.07 -2.16
C LEU A 178 -19.97 -6.32 -2.66
N SER A 179 -18.69 -6.20 -3.01
CA SER A 179 -17.86 -7.33 -3.44
C SER A 179 -17.60 -8.34 -2.32
N SER A 180 -17.58 -7.90 -1.05
CA SER A 180 -17.37 -8.76 0.12
C SER A 180 -18.67 -9.38 0.68
N LEU A 181 -19.84 -8.94 0.21
CA LEU A 181 -21.14 -9.30 0.82
C LEU A 181 -21.36 -10.82 0.87
N ILE A 182 -20.99 -11.55 -0.18
CA ILE A 182 -21.14 -13.00 -0.23
C ILE A 182 -20.27 -13.69 0.81
N LEU A 183 -19.04 -13.19 1.01
CA LEU A 183 -18.13 -13.72 2.05
C LEU A 183 -18.75 -13.55 3.45
N LEU A 184 -19.35 -12.38 3.72
CA LEU A 184 -20.04 -12.10 4.98
C LEU A 184 -21.25 -13.03 5.16
N ILE A 185 -22.08 -13.17 4.12
CA ILE A 185 -23.26 -14.06 4.17
C ILE A 185 -22.83 -15.50 4.45
N VAL A 186 -21.79 -15.99 3.78
CA VAL A 186 -21.25 -17.34 4.00
C VAL A 186 -20.77 -17.49 5.44
N ALA A 187 -19.96 -16.55 5.93
CA ALA A 187 -19.44 -16.59 7.30
C ALA A 187 -20.58 -16.62 8.34
N ILE A 188 -21.55 -15.69 8.25
CA ILE A 188 -22.69 -15.61 9.16
C ILE A 188 -23.53 -16.89 9.11
N LYS A 189 -23.86 -17.37 7.92
CA LYS A 189 -24.64 -18.60 7.74
C LYS A 189 -23.97 -19.78 8.39
N LYS A 190 -22.66 -19.98 8.12
CA LYS A 190 -21.90 -21.11 8.64
C LYS A 190 -21.71 -21.05 10.16
N VAL A 191 -21.48 -19.88 10.72
CA VAL A 191 -21.43 -19.71 12.18
C VAL A 191 -22.77 -20.02 12.83
N LYS A 192 -23.90 -19.59 12.22
CA LYS A 192 -25.25 -19.91 12.71
C LYS A 192 -25.57 -21.41 12.63
N GLU A 193 -25.13 -22.10 11.55
CA GLU A 193 -25.30 -23.54 11.41
C GLU A 193 -24.45 -24.32 12.43
N ASN A 194 -23.23 -23.85 12.68
CA ASN A 194 -22.32 -24.46 13.63
C ASN A 194 -21.30 -23.45 14.14
N TYR A 195 -21.39 -23.06 15.42
CA TYR A 195 -20.46 -22.12 16.05
C TYR A 195 -18.98 -22.61 16.01
N LYS A 196 -18.73 -23.91 15.91
CA LYS A 196 -17.37 -24.47 15.74
C LYS A 196 -16.71 -24.02 14.42
N TYR A 197 -17.48 -23.48 13.48
CA TYR A 197 -16.96 -22.93 12.25
C TYR A 197 -15.98 -21.75 12.47
N LEU A 198 -16.09 -21.06 13.62
CA LEU A 198 -15.12 -20.02 14.02
C LEU A 198 -13.67 -20.52 14.08
N LYS A 199 -13.49 -21.83 14.30
CA LYS A 199 -12.17 -22.50 14.34
C LYS A 199 -11.70 -22.99 12.97
N HIS A 200 -12.53 -22.90 11.97
CA HIS A 200 -12.26 -23.44 10.64
C HIS A 200 -11.36 -22.51 9.83
N ASP A 201 -10.44 -23.10 9.06
CA ASP A 201 -9.53 -22.36 8.19
C ASP A 201 -10.28 -21.39 7.26
N GLU A 202 -11.45 -21.78 6.77
CA GLU A 202 -12.28 -20.94 5.90
C GLU A 202 -12.79 -19.68 6.59
N PHE A 203 -13.17 -19.77 7.86
CA PHE A 203 -13.55 -18.59 8.62
C PHE A 203 -12.37 -17.64 8.78
N LEU A 204 -11.19 -18.17 9.13
CA LEU A 204 -9.97 -17.40 9.27
C LEU A 204 -9.57 -16.72 7.94
N ILE A 205 -9.74 -17.43 6.80
CA ILE A 205 -9.50 -16.88 5.46
C ILE A 205 -10.45 -15.72 5.16
N ILE A 206 -11.76 -15.93 5.38
CA ILE A 206 -12.76 -14.87 5.17
C ILE A 206 -12.47 -13.67 6.07
N PHE A 207 -12.13 -13.92 7.33
CA PHE A 207 -11.82 -12.86 8.29
C PHE A 207 -10.53 -12.11 7.90
N ALA A 208 -9.50 -12.81 7.41
CA ALA A 208 -8.28 -12.18 6.90
C ALA A 208 -8.56 -11.23 5.74
N LEU A 209 -9.38 -11.65 4.76
CA LEU A 209 -9.78 -10.82 3.62
C LEU A 209 -10.59 -9.59 4.03
N ILE A 210 -11.60 -9.78 4.87
CA ILE A 210 -12.48 -8.70 5.32
C ILE A 210 -11.73 -7.77 6.26
N GLY A 211 -11.00 -8.31 7.25
CA GLY A 211 -10.24 -7.54 8.21
C GLY A 211 -9.14 -6.70 7.54
N SER A 212 -8.39 -7.27 6.59
CA SER A 212 -7.40 -6.50 5.83
C SER A 212 -8.04 -5.40 4.98
N THR A 213 -9.23 -5.66 4.42
CA THR A 213 -10.00 -4.63 3.69
C THR A 213 -10.39 -3.47 4.61
N PHE A 214 -10.89 -3.76 5.81
CA PHE A 214 -11.21 -2.71 6.78
C PHE A 214 -9.97 -1.96 7.27
N ALA A 215 -8.84 -2.64 7.48
CA ALA A 215 -7.57 -1.99 7.80
C ALA A 215 -7.14 -1.02 6.69
N LEU A 216 -7.28 -1.40 5.42
CA LEU A 216 -7.01 -0.52 4.29
C LEU A 216 -7.97 0.68 4.22
N ILE A 217 -9.26 0.46 4.48
CA ILE A 217 -10.26 1.55 4.54
C ILE A 217 -9.91 2.52 5.68
N ALA A 218 -9.62 2.01 6.88
CA ALA A 218 -9.20 2.83 8.02
C ALA A 218 -7.94 3.62 7.70
N HIS A 219 -6.92 2.98 7.12
CA HIS A 219 -5.72 3.66 6.68
C HIS A 219 -6.02 4.76 5.64
N GLN A 220 -6.89 4.49 4.67
CA GLN A 220 -7.34 5.47 3.67
C GLN A 220 -8.06 6.68 4.29
N LEU A 221 -8.77 6.50 5.40
CA LEU A 221 -9.44 7.58 6.11
C LEU A 221 -8.47 8.42 6.95
N MET A 222 -7.40 7.81 7.48
CA MET A 222 -6.37 8.50 8.27
C MET A 222 -5.37 9.29 7.43
N ILE A 223 -5.17 8.92 6.17
CA ILE A 223 -4.28 9.65 5.28
C ILE A 223 -5.12 10.55 4.36
N ILE A 224 -4.78 11.82 4.33
CA ILE A 224 -5.45 12.80 3.47
C ILE A 224 -5.14 12.53 1.99
N ASN A 225 -3.97 11.99 1.72
CA ASN A 225 -3.54 11.58 0.38
C ASN A 225 -4.23 10.28 0.00
N GLY A 226 -5.25 10.36 -0.83
CA GLY A 226 -6.05 9.22 -1.22
C GLY A 226 -5.25 8.07 -1.82
N ILE A 227 -4.96 7.03 -1.04
CA ILE A 227 -4.49 5.77 -1.58
C ILE A 227 -5.65 5.08 -2.27
N PHE A 228 -5.29 4.44 -3.32
CA PHE A 228 -6.17 3.82 -4.25
C PHE A 228 -6.30 2.32 -3.93
N ILE A 229 -7.33 1.95 -3.17
CA ILE A 229 -7.54 0.57 -2.70
C ILE A 229 -8.63 -0.18 -3.48
N PHE A 230 -9.11 0.37 -4.59
CA PHE A 230 -10.22 -0.23 -5.35
C PHE A 230 -9.86 -1.53 -6.06
N PHE A 231 -8.57 -1.87 -6.16
CA PHE A 231 -8.11 -3.20 -6.58
C PHE A 231 -8.60 -4.32 -5.63
N MET A 232 -9.06 -3.98 -4.42
CA MET A 232 -9.72 -4.96 -3.54
C MET A 232 -11.05 -5.44 -4.10
N ILE A 233 -11.73 -4.69 -4.98
CA ILE A 233 -13.01 -5.10 -5.58
C ILE A 233 -12.87 -6.42 -6.34
N PRO A 234 -12.02 -6.54 -7.38
CA PRO A 234 -11.87 -7.82 -8.08
C PRO A 234 -11.29 -8.94 -7.21
N ILE A 235 -10.45 -8.64 -6.20
CA ILE A 235 -9.97 -9.65 -5.25
C ILE A 235 -11.14 -10.24 -4.47
N LEU A 236 -11.93 -9.39 -3.81
CA LEU A 236 -13.07 -9.82 -3.00
C LEU A 236 -14.15 -10.48 -3.86
N ALA A 237 -14.40 -9.98 -5.08
CA ALA A 237 -15.32 -10.60 -6.02
C ALA A 237 -14.83 -11.99 -6.45
N GLY A 238 -13.54 -12.18 -6.69
CA GLY A 238 -12.96 -13.48 -7.01
C GLY A 238 -13.14 -14.51 -5.89
N PHE A 239 -12.85 -14.13 -4.64
CA PHE A 239 -13.12 -14.99 -3.49
C PHE A 239 -14.62 -15.19 -3.25
N SER A 240 -15.44 -14.16 -3.41
CA SER A 240 -16.91 -14.28 -3.35
C SER A 240 -17.43 -15.27 -4.39
N HIS A 241 -16.88 -15.26 -5.60
CA HIS A 241 -17.19 -16.23 -6.65
C HIS A 241 -16.84 -17.67 -6.21
N VAL A 242 -15.64 -17.89 -5.67
CA VAL A 242 -15.23 -19.20 -5.14
C VAL A 242 -16.21 -19.73 -4.09
N TYR A 243 -16.48 -18.90 -3.07
CA TYR A 243 -17.35 -19.30 -1.96
C TYR A 243 -18.81 -19.43 -2.38
N TYR A 244 -19.24 -18.62 -3.35
CA TYR A 244 -20.58 -18.75 -3.93
C TYR A 244 -20.75 -20.11 -4.62
N LEU A 245 -19.83 -20.51 -5.53
CA LEU A 245 -19.86 -21.80 -6.17
C LEU A 245 -19.81 -22.97 -5.18
N LYS A 246 -19.09 -22.81 -4.08
CA LYS A 246 -18.98 -23.84 -3.07
C LYS A 246 -20.25 -24.06 -2.25
N TYR A 247 -20.98 -22.98 -1.91
CA TYR A 247 -22.07 -23.05 -0.92
C TYR A 247 -23.47 -22.79 -1.47
N PHE A 248 -23.58 -22.22 -2.68
CA PHE A 248 -24.86 -21.90 -3.30
C PHE A 248 -24.99 -22.62 -4.65
N LYS A 249 -25.43 -23.86 -4.60
CA LYS A 249 -25.70 -24.64 -5.82
C LYS A 249 -26.84 -23.98 -6.61
N ASN A 250 -26.66 -23.66 -7.90
CA ASN A 250 -27.69 -23.44 -8.91
C ASN A 250 -28.08 -22.04 -9.36
N LYS A 251 -27.35 -20.96 -9.12
CA LYS A 251 -27.76 -19.69 -9.76
C LYS A 251 -26.58 -18.89 -10.30
N ASN A 252 -26.28 -19.04 -11.60
CA ASN A 252 -25.18 -18.32 -12.25
C ASN A 252 -25.34 -16.78 -12.26
N TYR A 253 -26.56 -16.24 -11.99
CA TYR A 253 -26.81 -14.80 -12.04
C TYR A 253 -25.93 -14.00 -11.05
N ILE A 254 -25.65 -14.55 -9.88
CA ILE A 254 -24.77 -13.86 -8.89
C ILE A 254 -23.33 -13.82 -9.40
N VAL A 255 -22.87 -14.88 -10.07
CA VAL A 255 -21.56 -14.89 -10.73
C VAL A 255 -21.48 -13.80 -11.79
N TYR A 256 -22.50 -13.69 -12.64
CA TYR A 256 -22.58 -12.62 -13.63
C TYR A 256 -22.63 -11.22 -12.99
N LEU A 257 -23.33 -11.09 -11.87
CA LEU A 257 -23.34 -9.82 -11.10
C LEU A 257 -21.96 -9.46 -10.56
N LEU A 258 -21.19 -10.43 -10.01
CA LEU A 258 -19.82 -10.21 -9.55
C LEU A 258 -18.88 -9.81 -10.69
N ILE A 259 -19.02 -10.46 -11.85
CA ILE A 259 -18.27 -10.13 -13.07
C ILE A 259 -18.61 -8.71 -13.52
N PHE A 260 -19.90 -8.39 -13.64
CA PHE A 260 -20.37 -7.07 -14.02
C PHE A 260 -19.88 -5.98 -13.05
N LEU A 261 -20.01 -6.23 -11.75
CA LEU A 261 -19.51 -5.33 -10.70
C LEU A 261 -18.01 -5.06 -10.87
N SER A 262 -17.23 -6.12 -11.11
CA SER A 262 -15.77 -6.01 -11.25
C SER A 262 -15.39 -5.25 -12.52
N ILE A 263 -16.06 -5.49 -13.66
CA ILE A 263 -15.80 -4.77 -14.92
C ILE A 263 -16.20 -3.30 -14.79
N SER A 264 -17.43 -3.03 -14.34
CA SER A 264 -17.95 -1.66 -14.25
C SER A 264 -17.15 -0.79 -13.26
N SER A 265 -16.77 -1.35 -12.12
CA SER A 265 -15.93 -0.65 -11.15
C SER A 265 -14.51 -0.40 -11.70
N THR A 266 -13.93 -1.38 -12.40
CA THR A 266 -12.61 -1.23 -13.02
C THR A 266 -12.63 -0.17 -14.11
N ALA A 267 -13.64 -0.18 -14.96
CA ALA A 267 -13.83 0.84 -16.01
C ALA A 267 -14.00 2.24 -15.39
N TYR A 268 -14.85 2.36 -14.37
CA TYR A 268 -15.10 3.63 -13.69
C TYR A 268 -13.85 4.18 -12.98
N TYR A 269 -13.25 3.41 -12.11
CA TYR A 269 -12.07 3.88 -11.34
C TYR A 269 -10.82 3.98 -12.20
N GLY A 270 -10.65 3.08 -13.18
CA GLY A 270 -9.55 3.18 -14.13
C GLY A 270 -9.64 4.47 -14.95
N TYR A 271 -10.83 4.82 -15.44
CA TYR A 271 -11.04 6.05 -16.17
C TYR A 271 -10.84 7.29 -15.30
N GLU A 272 -11.49 7.35 -14.12
CA GLU A 272 -11.43 8.54 -13.25
C GLU A 272 -10.02 8.81 -12.70
N TYR A 273 -9.30 7.78 -12.28
CA TYR A 273 -8.05 7.97 -11.54
C TYR A 273 -6.80 7.67 -12.35
N ILE A 274 -6.86 6.81 -13.36
CA ILE A 274 -5.72 6.51 -14.22
C ILE A 274 -5.72 7.42 -15.45
N ASN A 275 -6.81 7.44 -16.21
CA ASN A 275 -6.87 8.17 -17.47
C ASN A 275 -7.00 9.69 -17.27
N LYS A 276 -7.91 10.11 -16.40
CA LYS A 276 -8.07 11.55 -16.12
C LYS A 276 -6.98 12.11 -15.20
N ARG A 277 -6.24 11.25 -14.52
CA ARG A 277 -5.20 11.64 -13.56
C ARG A 277 -5.69 12.65 -12.53
N ASN A 278 -6.89 12.44 -11.98
CA ASN A 278 -7.50 13.33 -10.98
C ASN A 278 -6.77 13.29 -9.62
N PHE A 279 -5.61 12.69 -9.58
CA PHE A 279 -4.81 12.51 -8.39
C PHE A 279 -3.67 13.53 -8.37
N MET A 280 -3.26 13.97 -7.19
CA MET A 280 -2.15 14.90 -6.98
C MET A 280 -2.34 16.26 -7.70
N ASP A 281 -3.55 16.79 -7.66
CA ASP A 281 -3.90 18.09 -8.25
C ASP A 281 -3.66 18.22 -9.77
N LEU A 282 -3.39 17.11 -10.45
CA LEU A 282 -3.17 17.12 -11.90
C LEU A 282 -4.42 17.50 -12.72
N ASN A 283 -5.61 17.50 -12.11
CA ASN A 283 -6.83 17.99 -12.75
C ASN A 283 -6.81 19.51 -13.09
N LYS A 284 -5.93 20.26 -12.43
CA LYS A 284 -5.75 21.71 -12.65
C LYS A 284 -4.66 22.04 -13.64
N VAL A 285 -3.93 21.06 -14.17
CA VAL A 285 -2.85 21.29 -15.13
C VAL A 285 -3.33 21.25 -16.57
N ASN A 286 -2.70 22.04 -17.42
CA ASN A 286 -2.92 22.00 -18.85
C ASN A 286 -1.82 21.17 -19.53
N PHE A 287 -2.13 19.92 -19.86
CA PHE A 287 -1.17 19.01 -20.51
C PHE A 287 -0.71 19.50 -21.90
N LYS A 288 -1.48 20.34 -22.58
CA LYS A 288 -1.09 20.90 -23.88
C LYS A 288 0.11 21.86 -23.76
N ASN A 289 0.25 22.49 -22.59
CA ASN A 289 1.35 23.42 -22.30
C ASN A 289 2.57 22.72 -21.70
N ALA A 290 2.59 21.38 -21.63
CA ALA A 290 3.72 20.63 -21.10
C ALA A 290 4.99 20.92 -21.90
N LEU A 291 6.06 21.29 -21.20
CA LEU A 291 7.37 21.56 -21.79
C LEU A 291 8.30 20.35 -21.60
N ASP A 292 9.32 20.25 -22.44
CA ASP A 292 10.38 19.27 -22.23
C ASP A 292 11.22 19.71 -21.02
N ALA A 293 11.33 18.85 -19.99
CA ALA A 293 12.07 19.15 -18.78
C ALA A 293 13.58 19.32 -19.02
N LYS A 294 14.09 18.88 -20.19
CA LYS A 294 15.48 19.13 -20.65
C LYS A 294 15.82 20.62 -20.71
N ILE A 295 14.81 21.49 -20.85
CA ILE A 295 15.01 22.95 -20.80
C ILE A 295 15.56 23.38 -19.45
N LEU A 296 15.17 22.71 -18.35
CA LEU A 296 15.69 22.98 -17.02
C LEU A 296 17.10 22.39 -16.86
N ASP A 297 17.28 21.13 -17.16
CA ASP A 297 18.59 20.44 -17.14
C ASP A 297 18.59 19.19 -18.03
N LYS A 298 19.74 18.88 -18.64
CA LYS A 298 19.92 17.70 -19.53
C LYS A 298 19.62 16.37 -18.82
N LYS A 299 19.85 16.27 -17.51
CA LYS A 299 19.58 15.07 -16.71
C LYS A 299 18.09 14.74 -16.65
N LEU A 300 17.21 15.70 -16.95
CA LEU A 300 15.75 15.53 -16.99
C LEU A 300 15.22 15.20 -18.40
N SER A 301 16.10 14.87 -19.34
CA SER A 301 15.71 14.50 -20.70
C SER A 301 14.71 13.34 -20.71
N GLY A 302 13.69 13.44 -21.56
CA GLY A 302 12.61 12.45 -21.65
C GLY A 302 11.44 12.70 -20.70
N LEU A 303 11.57 13.62 -19.76
CA LEU A 303 10.47 14.03 -18.87
C LEU A 303 9.74 15.24 -19.43
N LYS A 304 8.45 15.36 -19.07
CA LYS A 304 7.63 16.53 -19.39
C LYS A 304 7.40 17.36 -18.13
N TRP A 305 7.65 18.65 -18.21
CA TRP A 305 7.38 19.61 -17.15
C TRP A 305 5.92 20.07 -17.20
N ILE A 306 5.20 19.78 -16.14
CA ILE A 306 3.80 20.15 -15.95
C ILE A 306 3.67 20.77 -14.57
N THR A 307 2.97 21.89 -14.45
CA THR A 307 2.82 22.61 -13.19
C THR A 307 1.39 23.07 -12.94
N THR A 308 0.96 23.00 -11.69
CA THR A 308 -0.29 23.58 -11.20
C THR A 308 -0.15 25.05 -10.85
N LEU A 309 1.08 25.50 -10.53
CA LEU A 309 1.36 26.89 -10.15
C LEU A 309 1.31 27.83 -11.35
N TYR A 310 1.75 27.36 -12.50
CA TYR A 310 1.78 28.13 -13.74
C TYR A 310 1.19 27.33 -14.91
N PRO A 311 -0.09 26.91 -14.86
CA PRO A 311 -0.67 25.98 -15.84
C PRO A 311 -0.67 26.53 -17.28
N ASN A 312 -0.76 27.87 -17.43
CA ASN A 312 -0.76 28.53 -18.73
C ASN A 312 0.64 28.94 -19.22
N ASN A 313 1.62 29.03 -18.32
CA ASN A 313 3.00 29.40 -18.65
C ASN A 313 4.02 28.64 -17.79
N PRO A 314 4.22 27.34 -18.02
CA PRO A 314 5.18 26.53 -17.28
C PRO A 314 6.62 27.03 -17.40
N LYS A 315 6.95 27.74 -18.46
CA LYS A 315 8.29 28.34 -18.67
C LYS A 315 8.68 29.31 -17.56
N LYS A 316 7.70 30.02 -16.98
CA LYS A 316 7.94 30.97 -15.88
C LYS A 316 8.49 30.25 -14.63
N GLU A 317 8.00 29.04 -14.32
CA GLU A 317 8.52 28.24 -13.22
C GLU A 317 9.91 27.70 -13.52
N ILE A 318 10.14 27.18 -14.73
CA ILE A 318 11.45 26.70 -15.18
C ILE A 318 12.51 27.79 -15.03
N LEU A 319 12.22 29.01 -15.44
CA LEU A 319 13.17 30.14 -15.31
C LEU A 319 13.52 30.45 -13.87
N LYS A 320 12.53 30.43 -12.95
CA LYS A 320 12.78 30.62 -11.51
C LYS A 320 13.64 29.48 -10.93
N LEU A 321 13.39 28.26 -11.35
CA LEU A 321 14.17 27.09 -10.90
C LEU A 321 15.60 27.14 -11.45
N GLN A 322 15.81 27.57 -12.68
CA GLN A 322 17.14 27.78 -13.25
C GLN A 322 17.92 28.85 -12.48
N GLU A 323 17.27 29.96 -12.14
CA GLU A 323 17.86 31.00 -11.30
C GLU A 323 18.27 30.46 -9.91
N ALA A 324 17.37 29.73 -9.25
CA ALA A 324 17.66 29.12 -7.94
C ALA A 324 18.82 28.12 -8.03
N ILE A 325 18.84 27.25 -9.03
CA ILE A 325 19.92 26.27 -9.26
C ILE A 325 21.25 26.99 -9.48
N ASN A 326 21.24 28.08 -10.27
CA ASN A 326 22.45 28.87 -10.53
C ASN A 326 23.00 29.53 -9.24
N ILE A 327 22.11 30.04 -8.38
CA ILE A 327 22.53 30.61 -7.07
C ILE A 327 23.15 29.51 -6.21
N ILE A 328 22.50 28.34 -6.11
CA ILE A 328 22.98 27.22 -5.30
C ILE A 328 24.33 26.71 -5.82
N ASN A 329 24.52 26.60 -7.13
CA ASN A 329 25.77 26.15 -7.73
C ASN A 329 26.96 27.11 -7.54
N LYS A 330 26.69 28.40 -7.41
CA LYS A 330 27.74 29.43 -7.15
C LYS A 330 28.28 29.40 -5.73
N ASP A 331 27.53 28.85 -4.79
CA ASP A 331 27.93 28.75 -3.39
C ASP A 331 28.69 27.44 -3.17
N ASN A 332 29.91 27.50 -2.64
CA ASN A 332 30.78 26.35 -2.37
C ASN A 332 30.65 25.80 -0.94
N ARG A 333 29.81 26.40 -0.10
CA ARG A 333 29.57 25.92 1.27
C ARG A 333 28.71 24.67 1.28
N ASN A 334 28.77 23.90 2.37
CA ASN A 334 27.81 22.82 2.61
C ASN A 334 26.40 23.39 2.68
N LYS A 335 25.46 22.75 2.01
CA LYS A 335 24.09 23.24 1.84
C LYS A 335 23.08 22.17 2.22
N THR A 336 21.97 22.60 2.80
CA THR A 336 20.75 21.83 2.93
C THR A 336 19.66 22.52 2.15
N ILE A 337 18.94 21.76 1.30
CA ILE A 337 17.88 22.30 0.48
C ILE A 337 16.53 21.90 1.08
N ALA A 338 15.79 22.89 1.57
CA ALA A 338 14.42 22.74 2.07
C ALA A 338 13.44 23.04 0.93
N THR A 339 13.06 22.02 0.17
CA THR A 339 12.16 22.16 -0.98
C THR A 339 11.40 20.87 -1.28
N ASP A 340 10.21 21.00 -1.86
CA ASP A 340 9.46 19.87 -2.41
C ASP A 340 9.99 19.43 -3.80
N TYR A 341 10.84 20.26 -4.42
CA TYR A 341 11.51 19.93 -5.67
C TYR A 341 12.73 19.02 -5.46
N GLN A 342 12.52 17.81 -5.02
CA GLN A 342 13.57 16.86 -4.66
C GLN A 342 14.55 16.53 -5.81
N PHE A 343 14.14 16.69 -7.06
CA PHE A 343 14.98 16.47 -8.23
C PHE A 343 16.14 17.49 -8.34
N ILE A 344 16.11 18.61 -7.61
CA ILE A 344 17.19 19.61 -7.61
C ILE A 344 18.50 18.95 -7.16
N SER A 345 18.48 18.04 -6.19
CA SER A 345 19.65 17.28 -5.76
C SER A 345 20.25 16.41 -6.87
N VAL A 346 19.42 15.96 -7.83
CA VAL A 346 19.89 15.20 -9.01
C VAL A 346 20.60 16.10 -10.02
N ILE A 347 20.16 17.35 -10.14
CA ILE A 347 20.75 18.36 -11.06
C ILE A 347 22.08 18.84 -10.51
N LEU A 348 22.12 19.14 -9.21
CA LEU A 348 23.33 19.64 -8.55
C LEU A 348 24.45 18.61 -8.60
N SER A 349 25.67 19.06 -8.83
CA SER A 349 26.86 18.19 -8.85
C SER A 349 27.38 17.87 -7.43
N SER A 350 26.94 18.61 -6.40
CA SER A 350 27.25 18.39 -5.00
C SER A 350 26.21 17.51 -4.32
N TYR A 351 26.64 16.60 -3.46
CA TYR A 351 25.75 15.78 -2.63
C TYR A 351 25.19 16.63 -1.47
N ASP A 352 24.17 17.42 -1.76
CA ASP A 352 23.46 18.16 -0.73
C ASP A 352 22.31 17.30 -0.22
N TYR A 353 22.48 16.72 0.96
CA TYR A 353 21.47 15.88 1.57
C TYR A 353 20.35 16.72 2.17
N SER A 354 19.14 16.56 1.63
CA SER A 354 17.96 17.00 2.37
C SER A 354 17.60 15.92 3.38
N PRO A 355 17.52 16.22 4.68
CA PRO A 355 17.14 15.24 5.70
C PRO A 355 15.67 14.79 5.54
N ASN A 356 14.87 15.57 4.84
CA ASN A 356 13.46 15.30 4.59
C ASN A 356 13.19 15.14 3.10
N LYS A 357 12.33 14.17 2.76
CA LYS A 357 11.79 14.00 1.42
C LYS A 357 10.66 14.98 1.11
N TYR A 358 10.06 15.58 2.14
CA TYR A 358 8.92 16.47 2.04
C TYR A 358 9.02 17.55 3.11
N TRP A 359 8.87 18.81 2.71
CA TRP A 359 8.99 19.98 3.58
C TRP A 359 7.65 20.71 3.80
N GLY A 360 6.58 20.17 3.26
CA GLY A 360 5.24 20.71 3.44
C GLY A 360 4.68 20.47 4.83
N GLU A 361 3.52 21.02 5.06
CA GLU A 361 2.72 20.82 6.27
C GLU A 361 2.44 19.33 6.55
N TYR A 362 1.74 19.00 7.61
CA TYR A 362 1.35 17.64 8.02
C TYR A 362 2.40 16.82 8.75
N HIS A 363 3.22 17.45 9.58
CA HIS A 363 4.14 16.75 10.49
C HIS A 363 5.08 15.76 9.78
N ALA A 364 5.62 16.15 8.62
CA ALA A 364 6.59 15.34 7.89
C ALA A 364 7.93 15.21 8.62
N TYR A 365 8.20 16.12 9.54
CA TYR A 365 9.40 16.19 10.40
C TYR A 365 9.02 16.77 11.79
N PRO A 366 9.85 16.53 12.82
CA PRO A 366 9.60 17.11 14.16
C PRO A 366 9.69 18.64 14.14
N GLU A 367 8.61 19.32 14.52
CA GLU A 367 8.55 20.76 14.66
C GLU A 367 9.02 21.19 16.06
N LYS A 368 9.31 22.49 16.24
CA LYS A 368 9.70 23.05 17.55
C LYS A 368 8.63 22.74 18.61
N GLY A 369 9.05 22.16 19.72
CA GLY A 369 8.17 21.69 20.80
C GLY A 369 7.79 20.20 20.71
N HIS A 370 8.05 19.53 19.58
CA HIS A 370 7.87 18.09 19.49
C HIS A 370 8.98 17.34 20.26
N LYS A 371 8.64 16.23 20.93
CA LYS A 371 9.60 15.44 21.75
C LYS A 371 10.85 14.97 21.01
N TYR A 372 10.80 14.83 19.69
CA TYR A 372 11.94 14.43 18.84
C TYR A 372 12.62 15.61 18.15
N PHE A 373 12.24 16.86 18.44
CA PHE A 373 12.80 18.04 17.76
C PHE A 373 14.31 18.19 18.00
N GLU A 374 14.79 17.97 19.22
CA GLU A 374 16.21 18.12 19.54
C GLU A 374 17.10 17.10 18.80
N ILE A 375 16.64 15.84 18.69
CA ILE A 375 17.32 14.80 17.92
C ILE A 375 17.38 15.20 16.44
N TYR A 376 16.26 15.69 15.90
CA TYR A 376 16.18 16.17 14.53
C TYR A 376 17.06 17.39 14.29
N ARG A 377 17.07 18.37 15.20
CA ARG A 377 17.92 19.56 15.13
C ARG A 377 19.40 19.20 15.12
N ASN A 378 19.83 18.25 15.94
CA ASN A 378 21.22 17.80 16.03
C ASN A 378 21.70 17.12 14.74
N PHE A 379 20.80 16.77 13.84
CA PHE A 379 21.16 16.24 12.51
C PHE A 379 21.70 17.35 11.58
N PHE A 380 21.41 18.62 11.86
CA PHE A 380 21.87 19.77 11.07
C PHE A 380 23.12 20.46 11.63
N ILE A 381 23.55 20.09 12.81
CA ILE A 381 24.71 20.63 13.49
C ILE A 381 25.89 19.67 13.35
#